data_2209aae6a9b864f2403ee0294263ddc6
#
_entry.id   2209aae6a9b864f2403ee0294263ddc6
#
_cell.length_a   1.000
_cell.length_b   1.000
_cell.length_c   1.000
_cell.angle_alpha   90.00
_cell.angle_beta   90.00
_cell.angle_gamma   90.00
#
_symmetry.space_group_name_H-M   'P 1'
#
loop_
_entity.id
_entity.type
_entity.pdbx_description
1 polymer ?
#
loop_
_entity_poly.entity_id
_entity_poly.type
_entity_poly.pdbx_seq_one_letter_code
_entity_poly.pdbx_strand_id
1 'polypeptide(L)'
;MNFLFELVILTKNLSDGGIKLSKIIAVVNQKGGVGKTTTAVNISSVLAKKGKKVLLIDEDPQGNATSGLGVDKNTEKSIYDVIINDVEINEAIVQSPIKNLWVCPSNINLAGAEVELVPMMARESRLKEKLEKVENDFHYIIIDCPPSLGLLTINALTASNSLLVPIQCEYYALEGVGQLMNTVNLIKKQLNKDLYIEGVVLTMNDARTNLSNQVINEVKTFFKDNVYKTIIPRNVKLSEAPSFGMPISVYAPKSKGARCYEKLTNEIMKNTRK
;
A
#
# COMPACT_ATOMS: atom_id res chain seq x y z
N MET A 1 -17.36 41.99 -17.62
CA MET A 1 -17.77 40.76 -18.36
C MET A 1 -16.90 39.54 -18.01
N ASN A 2 -15.92 39.65 -17.09
CA ASN A 2 -15.06 38.53 -16.69
C ASN A 2 -15.47 37.81 -15.39
N PHE A 3 -16.25 38.47 -14.53
CA PHE A 3 -16.62 37.87 -13.22
C PHE A 3 -17.67 36.76 -13.33
N LEU A 4 -18.56 36.81 -14.30
CA LEU A 4 -19.56 35.77 -14.57
C LEU A 4 -18.97 34.54 -15.24
N PHE A 5 -17.86 34.70 -16.00
CA PHE A 5 -17.18 33.58 -16.64
C PHE A 5 -16.34 32.75 -15.64
N GLU A 6 -15.71 33.41 -14.66
CA GLU A 6 -15.01 32.72 -13.56
C GLU A 6 -16.01 32.03 -12.63
N LEU A 7 -17.18 32.61 -12.35
CA LEU A 7 -18.22 31.99 -11.55
C LEU A 7 -18.80 30.73 -12.23
N VAL A 8 -18.93 30.73 -13.55
CA VAL A 8 -19.42 29.58 -14.35
C VAL A 8 -18.38 28.48 -14.42
N ILE A 9 -17.08 28.79 -14.41
CA ILE A 9 -16.01 27.78 -14.31
C ILE A 9 -15.94 27.20 -12.90
N LEU A 10 -16.11 28.02 -11.87
CA LEU A 10 -16.18 27.56 -10.47
C LEU A 10 -17.44 26.69 -10.21
N THR A 11 -18.60 27.06 -10.77
CA THR A 11 -19.83 26.26 -10.59
C THR A 11 -19.84 25.00 -11.45
N LYS A 12 -19.13 24.95 -12.61
CA LYS A 12 -18.97 23.72 -13.39
C LYS A 12 -18.03 22.72 -12.73
N ASN A 13 -17.06 23.18 -11.95
CA ASN A 13 -16.22 22.32 -11.13
C ASN A 13 -16.90 21.82 -9.85
N LEU A 14 -18.04 22.43 -9.46
CA LEU A 14 -18.86 22.02 -8.31
C LEU A 14 -19.97 21.02 -8.66
N SER A 15 -20.23 20.77 -9.95
CA SER A 15 -21.31 19.85 -10.37
C SER A 15 -20.86 18.41 -10.66
N ASP A 16 -19.53 18.13 -10.64
CA ASP A 16 -19.00 16.78 -10.83
C ASP A 16 -17.93 16.44 -9.77
N GLY A 17 -18.37 16.25 -8.54
CA GLY A 17 -17.53 15.59 -7.54
C GLY A 17 -17.21 16.50 -6.35
N GLY A 18 -17.89 16.24 -5.25
CA GLY A 18 -17.34 16.56 -3.95
C GLY A 18 -15.87 16.08 -3.90
N ILE A 19 -15.02 16.84 -3.23
CA ILE A 19 -13.59 16.55 -3.02
C ILE A 19 -13.48 15.09 -2.61
N LYS A 20 -13.11 14.22 -3.56
CA LYS A 20 -12.96 12.80 -3.29
C LYS A 20 -11.53 12.62 -2.80
N LEU A 21 -11.36 12.71 -1.48
CA LEU A 21 -10.09 12.38 -0.84
C LEU A 21 -9.56 11.04 -1.33
N SER A 22 -8.28 10.94 -1.52
CA SER A 22 -7.60 9.68 -1.84
C SER A 22 -7.92 8.59 -0.82
N LYS A 23 -8.07 7.36 -1.28
CA LYS A 23 -8.07 6.21 -0.37
C LYS A 23 -6.63 5.78 -0.11
N ILE A 24 -6.13 6.02 1.11
CA ILE A 24 -4.77 5.69 1.53
C ILE A 24 -4.79 4.33 2.23
N ILE A 25 -4.07 3.35 1.70
CA ILE A 25 -4.03 1.96 2.20
C ILE A 25 -2.60 1.56 2.51
N ALA A 26 -2.27 1.29 3.78
CA ALA A 26 -1.00 0.68 4.17
C ALA A 26 -1.05 -0.84 4.00
N VAL A 27 -0.08 -1.42 3.31
CA VAL A 27 0.08 -2.88 3.17
C VAL A 27 1.08 -3.34 4.22
N VAL A 28 0.59 -3.94 5.30
CA VAL A 28 1.38 -4.16 6.52
C VAL A 28 1.29 -5.59 7.03
N ASN A 29 2.42 -6.13 7.45
CA ASN A 29 2.55 -7.33 8.29
C ASN A 29 3.97 -7.35 8.85
N GLN A 30 4.13 -7.69 10.13
CA GLN A 30 5.43 -7.79 10.79
C GLN A 30 6.30 -8.91 10.19
N LYS A 31 5.67 -10.00 9.72
CA LYS A 31 6.37 -11.14 9.14
C LYS A 31 6.93 -10.79 7.75
N GLY A 32 8.21 -11.07 7.56
CA GLY A 32 8.86 -11.00 6.25
C GLY A 32 8.35 -12.07 5.28
N GLY A 33 8.41 -11.80 3.97
CA GLY A 33 8.10 -12.80 2.95
C GLY A 33 6.62 -13.16 2.76
N VAL A 34 5.68 -12.51 3.45
CA VAL A 34 4.23 -12.82 3.31
C VAL A 34 3.58 -12.23 2.06
N GLY A 35 4.33 -11.51 1.22
CA GLY A 35 3.84 -10.92 -0.02
C GLY A 35 3.29 -9.50 0.12
N LYS A 36 3.76 -8.69 1.07
CA LYS A 36 3.42 -7.27 1.19
C LYS A 36 3.70 -6.52 -0.09
N THR A 37 4.96 -6.44 -0.48
CA THR A 37 5.43 -5.77 -1.70
C THR A 37 4.74 -6.30 -2.96
N THR A 38 4.64 -7.64 -3.09
CA THR A 38 3.93 -8.25 -4.22
C THR A 38 2.49 -7.79 -4.27
N THR A 39 1.81 -7.68 -3.13
CA THR A 39 0.43 -7.22 -3.05
C THR A 39 0.33 -5.73 -3.38
N ALA A 40 1.17 -4.87 -2.78
CA ALA A 40 1.19 -3.43 -3.02
C ALA A 40 1.41 -3.11 -4.52
N VAL A 41 2.44 -3.69 -5.13
CA VAL A 41 2.78 -3.52 -6.56
C VAL A 41 1.61 -3.95 -7.47
N ASN A 42 1.04 -5.13 -7.21
CA ASN A 42 0.04 -5.69 -8.12
C ASN A 42 -1.34 -5.05 -7.97
N ILE A 43 -1.80 -4.69 -6.76
CA ILE A 43 -3.05 -3.93 -6.62
C ILE A 43 -2.91 -2.53 -7.23
N SER A 44 -1.78 -1.84 -7.03
CA SER A 44 -1.50 -0.52 -7.63
C SER A 44 -1.55 -0.57 -9.15
N SER A 45 -0.90 -1.57 -9.75
CA SER A 45 -0.92 -1.76 -11.20
C SER A 45 -2.33 -2.05 -11.74
N VAL A 46 -3.12 -2.89 -11.06
CA VAL A 46 -4.49 -3.19 -11.51
C VAL A 46 -5.41 -1.98 -11.35
N LEU A 47 -5.29 -1.21 -10.26
CA LEU A 47 -6.03 0.05 -10.07
C LEU A 47 -5.72 1.04 -11.20
N ALA A 48 -4.43 1.22 -11.52
CA ALA A 48 -3.98 2.09 -12.61
C ALA A 48 -4.52 1.64 -13.98
N LYS A 49 -4.48 0.34 -14.26
CA LYS A 49 -5.08 -0.26 -15.47
C LYS A 49 -6.59 -0.01 -15.56
N LYS A 50 -7.28 0.11 -14.44
CA LYS A 50 -8.71 0.47 -14.36
C LYS A 50 -8.97 1.99 -14.43
N GLY A 51 -7.95 2.78 -14.82
CA GLY A 51 -8.06 4.22 -15.03
C GLY A 51 -8.00 5.06 -13.74
N LYS A 52 -7.60 4.47 -12.62
CA LYS A 52 -7.38 5.23 -11.38
C LYS A 52 -5.99 5.84 -11.38
N LYS A 53 -5.86 7.10 -10.94
CA LYS A 53 -4.56 7.68 -10.62
C LYS A 53 -4.08 7.08 -9.30
N VAL A 54 -2.92 6.45 -9.29
CA VAL A 54 -2.39 5.71 -8.13
C VAL A 54 -0.98 6.18 -7.81
N LEU A 55 -0.72 6.47 -6.54
CA LEU A 55 0.62 6.64 -6.00
C LEU A 55 0.97 5.39 -5.17
N LEU A 56 2.09 4.77 -5.48
CA LEU A 56 2.72 3.77 -4.61
C LEU A 56 3.86 4.44 -3.85
N ILE A 57 3.85 4.34 -2.53
CA ILE A 57 4.96 4.75 -1.66
C ILE A 57 5.66 3.49 -1.20
N ASP A 58 6.95 3.40 -1.50
CA ASP A 58 7.80 2.32 -1.04
C ASP A 58 8.47 2.76 0.27
N GLU A 59 8.07 2.20 1.40
CA GLU A 59 8.59 2.54 2.73
C GLU A 59 9.53 1.45 3.29
N ASP A 60 9.92 0.48 2.43
CA ASP A 60 10.91 -0.53 2.78
C ASP A 60 12.31 -0.10 2.27
N PRO A 61 13.35 -0.04 3.14
CA PRO A 61 14.72 0.29 2.74
C PRO A 61 15.28 -0.60 1.61
N GLN A 62 14.72 -1.79 1.43
CA GLN A 62 15.10 -2.69 0.33
C GLN A 62 14.66 -2.16 -1.04
N GLY A 63 13.69 -1.24 -1.12
CA GLY A 63 13.23 -0.63 -2.37
C GLY A 63 12.65 -1.66 -3.36
N ASN A 64 12.01 -2.72 -2.85
CA ASN A 64 11.53 -3.82 -3.70
C ASN A 64 10.26 -3.43 -4.49
N ALA A 65 9.42 -2.55 -3.96
CA ALA A 65 8.27 -2.03 -4.69
C ALA A 65 8.73 -1.07 -5.81
N THR A 66 9.74 -0.27 -5.54
CA THR A 66 10.39 0.64 -6.49
C THR A 66 10.92 -0.13 -7.69
N SER A 67 11.83 -1.08 -7.48
CA SER A 67 12.39 -1.90 -8.57
C SER A 67 11.36 -2.80 -9.23
N GLY A 68 10.38 -3.32 -8.48
CA GLY A 68 9.30 -4.15 -8.98
C GLY A 68 8.34 -3.44 -9.96
N LEU A 69 8.41 -2.11 -10.02
CA LEU A 69 7.70 -1.26 -10.98
C LEU A 69 8.62 -0.66 -12.06
N GLY A 70 9.87 -1.12 -12.15
CA GLY A 70 10.84 -0.66 -13.15
C GLY A 70 11.37 0.75 -12.90
N VAL A 71 11.28 1.24 -11.66
CA VAL A 71 11.84 2.53 -11.24
C VAL A 71 13.24 2.29 -10.66
N ASP A 72 14.20 3.16 -11.01
CA ASP A 72 15.54 3.12 -10.45
C ASP A 72 15.51 3.51 -8.96
N LYS A 73 16.24 2.78 -8.11
CA LYS A 73 16.42 3.11 -6.69
C LYS A 73 17.39 4.28 -6.48
N ASN A 74 18.24 4.59 -7.48
CA ASN A 74 19.20 5.69 -7.43
C ASN A 74 18.57 7.02 -7.90
N THR A 75 17.34 7.29 -7.50
CA THR A 75 16.70 8.59 -7.74
C THR A 75 17.36 9.67 -6.89
N GLU A 76 17.34 10.92 -7.38
CA GLU A 76 17.90 12.07 -6.67
C GLU A 76 17.22 12.27 -5.30
N LYS A 77 15.90 12.06 -5.26
CA LYS A 77 15.08 12.16 -4.05
C LYS A 77 14.23 10.89 -3.86
N SER A 78 14.04 10.53 -2.62
CA SER A 78 13.33 9.31 -2.21
C SER A 78 12.43 9.59 -1.01
N ILE A 79 11.69 8.58 -0.55
CA ILE A 79 10.88 8.68 0.67
C ILE A 79 11.73 9.00 1.91
N TYR A 80 13.02 8.62 1.94
CA TYR A 80 13.94 9.02 2.99
C TYR A 80 14.05 10.55 3.07
N ASP A 81 14.24 11.23 1.94
CA ASP A 81 14.37 12.68 1.88
C ASP A 81 13.08 13.38 2.31
N VAL A 82 11.93 12.80 1.98
CA VAL A 82 10.61 13.31 2.39
C VAL A 82 10.44 13.23 3.92
N ILE A 83 10.80 12.08 4.52
CA ILE A 83 10.57 11.83 5.95
C ILE A 83 11.63 12.51 6.82
N ILE A 84 12.91 12.47 6.41
CA ILE A 84 14.05 12.93 7.23
C ILE A 84 14.45 14.35 6.87
N ASN A 85 14.66 14.64 5.59
CA ASN A 85 15.22 15.91 5.10
C ASN A 85 14.16 16.98 4.81
N ASP A 86 12.90 16.71 5.17
CA ASP A 86 11.75 17.60 5.01
C ASP A 86 11.45 18.04 3.57
N VAL A 87 11.93 17.27 2.58
CA VAL A 87 11.66 17.49 1.16
C VAL A 87 10.16 17.33 0.90
N GLU A 88 9.62 18.13 -0.01
CA GLU A 88 8.22 17.99 -0.44
C GLU A 88 8.02 16.70 -1.23
N ILE A 89 6.95 15.97 -0.91
CA ILE A 89 6.72 14.64 -1.51
C ILE A 89 6.61 14.71 -3.05
N ASN A 90 6.07 15.80 -3.60
CA ASN A 90 5.98 16.03 -5.05
C ASN A 90 7.35 15.97 -5.76
N GLU A 91 8.42 16.32 -5.05
CA GLU A 91 9.76 16.31 -5.60
C GLU A 91 10.37 14.90 -5.66
N ALA A 92 9.85 13.98 -4.85
CA ALA A 92 10.29 12.58 -4.80
C ALA A 92 9.39 11.66 -5.65
N ILE A 93 8.20 12.12 -6.09
CA ILE A 93 7.30 11.29 -6.90
C ILE A 93 7.80 11.21 -8.34
N VAL A 94 7.94 9.98 -8.85
CA VAL A 94 8.32 9.72 -10.24
C VAL A 94 7.24 8.91 -10.97
N GLN A 95 7.09 9.14 -12.27
CA GLN A 95 6.19 8.36 -13.12
C GLN A 95 6.77 6.97 -13.34
N SER A 96 6.01 5.92 -13.05
CA SER A 96 6.40 4.57 -13.44
C SER A 96 6.17 4.33 -14.94
N PRO A 97 6.74 3.26 -15.54
CA PRO A 97 6.42 2.87 -16.92
C PRO A 97 4.94 2.52 -17.15
N ILE A 98 4.15 2.42 -16.09
CA ILE A 98 2.72 2.08 -16.15
C ILE A 98 1.89 3.36 -16.13
N LYS A 99 1.04 3.52 -17.14
CA LYS A 99 0.11 4.66 -17.21
C LYS A 99 -0.74 4.74 -15.95
N ASN A 100 -0.93 5.96 -15.41
CA ASN A 100 -1.69 6.28 -14.20
C ASN A 100 -1.09 5.71 -12.90
N LEU A 101 0.17 5.26 -12.88
CA LEU A 101 0.87 4.79 -11.69
C LEU A 101 2.14 5.61 -11.47
N TRP A 102 2.26 6.21 -10.32
CA TRP A 102 3.43 6.94 -9.83
C TRP A 102 4.03 6.22 -8.63
N VAL A 103 5.30 6.46 -8.37
CA VAL A 103 6.04 5.87 -7.26
C VAL A 103 6.78 6.97 -6.51
N CYS A 104 6.66 6.97 -5.18
CA CYS A 104 7.65 7.61 -4.32
C CYS A 104 8.66 6.53 -3.95
N PRO A 105 9.89 6.58 -4.53
CA PRO A 105 10.85 5.48 -4.45
C PRO A 105 11.51 5.39 -3.08
N SER A 106 11.99 4.19 -2.75
CA SER A 106 12.85 3.92 -1.60
C SER A 106 14.25 3.50 -2.03
N ASN A 107 15.19 3.72 -1.14
CA ASN A 107 16.55 3.25 -1.26
C ASN A 107 17.15 2.90 0.11
N ILE A 108 18.40 2.42 0.13
CA ILE A 108 19.06 1.94 1.35
C ILE A 108 19.23 3.01 2.43
N ASN A 109 19.22 4.30 2.08
CA ASN A 109 19.34 5.40 3.07
C ASN A 109 18.18 5.35 4.08
N LEU A 110 17.00 4.87 3.66
CA LEU A 110 15.85 4.73 4.55
C LEU A 110 16.10 3.79 5.74
N ALA A 111 17.12 2.92 5.69
CA ALA A 111 17.49 2.08 6.83
C ALA A 111 17.94 2.90 8.05
N GLY A 112 18.52 4.09 7.84
CA GLY A 112 18.90 5.01 8.92
C GLY A 112 17.70 5.75 9.55
N ALA A 113 16.61 5.89 8.82
CA ALA A 113 15.46 6.71 9.24
C ALA A 113 14.84 6.28 10.58
N GLU A 114 14.83 4.97 10.90
CA GLU A 114 14.33 4.46 12.19
C GLU A 114 15.09 5.06 13.39
N VAL A 115 16.40 5.33 13.24
CA VAL A 115 17.24 5.94 14.28
C VAL A 115 17.10 7.46 14.25
N GLU A 116 17.13 8.05 13.06
CA GLU A 116 17.09 9.49 12.87
C GLU A 116 15.75 10.12 13.28
N LEU A 117 14.65 9.38 13.13
CA LEU A 117 13.32 9.80 13.58
C LEU A 117 13.21 9.90 15.11
N VAL A 118 14.00 9.13 15.90
CA VAL A 118 13.85 9.08 17.36
C VAL A 118 13.88 10.46 18.03
N PRO A 119 14.85 11.35 17.73
CA PRO A 119 14.90 12.68 18.34
C PRO A 119 13.95 13.72 17.71
N MET A 120 13.28 13.39 16.60
CA MET A 120 12.47 14.36 15.86
C MET A 120 11.12 14.62 16.53
N MET A 121 10.67 15.87 16.46
CA MET A 121 9.32 16.25 16.85
C MET A 121 8.31 15.70 15.87
N ALA A 122 7.11 15.35 16.35
CA ALA A 122 6.01 14.79 15.53
C ALA A 122 6.44 13.61 14.64
N ARG A 123 7.43 12.84 15.08
CA ARG A 123 8.07 11.75 14.32
C ARG A 123 7.12 10.68 13.82
N GLU A 124 5.97 10.52 14.44
CA GLU A 124 4.93 9.55 14.05
C GLU A 124 4.00 10.06 12.94
N SER A 125 4.00 11.36 12.62
CA SER A 125 3.06 12.00 11.70
C SER A 125 3.73 12.65 10.47
N ARG A 126 5.04 12.53 10.32
CA ARG A 126 5.79 13.18 9.24
C ARG A 126 5.27 12.82 7.85
N LEU A 127 5.04 11.53 7.59
CA LEU A 127 4.46 11.09 6.33
C LEU A 127 3.05 11.65 6.11
N LYS A 128 2.21 11.68 7.16
CA LYS A 128 0.85 12.22 7.08
C LYS A 128 0.84 13.66 6.60
N GLU A 129 1.66 14.53 7.21
CA GLU A 129 1.77 15.95 6.85
C GLU A 129 2.17 16.15 5.39
N LYS A 130 3.08 15.30 4.87
CA LYS A 130 3.49 15.35 3.46
C LYS A 130 2.41 14.86 2.51
N LEU A 131 1.62 13.85 2.90
CA LEU A 131 0.55 13.31 2.07
C LEU A 131 -0.65 14.25 1.93
N GLU A 132 -0.95 15.06 2.92
CA GLU A 132 -2.02 16.07 2.86
C GLU A 132 -1.87 17.02 1.67
N LYS A 133 -0.65 17.23 1.16
CA LYS A 133 -0.36 18.09 0.01
C LYS A 133 -0.69 17.46 -1.35
N VAL A 134 -0.80 16.14 -1.42
CA VAL A 134 -0.98 15.39 -2.67
C VAL A 134 -2.20 14.47 -2.67
N GLU A 135 -2.91 14.35 -1.54
CA GLU A 135 -4.02 13.41 -1.42
C GLU A 135 -5.16 13.66 -2.42
N ASN A 136 -5.30 14.90 -2.92
CA ASN A 136 -6.31 15.23 -3.91
C ASN A 136 -5.90 14.92 -5.37
N ASP A 137 -4.63 14.60 -5.62
CA ASP A 137 -4.09 14.34 -6.95
C ASP A 137 -4.30 12.89 -7.39
N PHE A 138 -4.50 11.99 -6.42
CA PHE A 138 -4.61 10.55 -6.64
C PHE A 138 -5.98 10.01 -6.20
N HIS A 139 -6.42 8.90 -6.80
CA HIS A 139 -7.60 8.18 -6.33
C HIS A 139 -7.25 7.18 -5.22
N TYR A 140 -6.03 6.63 -5.28
CA TYR A 140 -5.49 5.69 -4.31
C TYR A 140 -4.04 6.03 -4.03
N ILE A 141 -3.66 5.95 -2.76
CA ILE A 141 -2.28 5.95 -2.30
C ILE A 141 -2.05 4.61 -1.59
N ILE A 142 -1.10 3.83 -2.07
CA ILE A 142 -0.75 2.53 -1.50
C ILE A 142 0.63 2.66 -0.85
N ILE A 143 0.76 2.28 0.41
CA ILE A 143 2.04 2.35 1.14
C ILE A 143 2.52 0.91 1.37
N ASP A 144 3.68 0.54 0.80
CA ASP A 144 4.35 -0.74 1.06
C ASP A 144 5.24 -0.62 2.29
N CYS A 145 4.86 -1.29 3.38
CA CYS A 145 5.54 -1.17 4.66
C CYS A 145 6.67 -2.20 4.83
N PRO A 146 7.74 -1.88 5.57
CA PRO A 146 8.80 -2.83 5.91
C PRO A 146 8.27 -3.98 6.80
N PRO A 147 9.05 -5.07 6.98
CA PRO A 147 8.69 -6.19 7.85
C PRO A 147 9.01 -5.88 9.33
N SER A 148 8.57 -4.74 9.83
CA SER A 148 8.77 -4.28 11.21
C SER A 148 7.54 -3.51 11.69
N LEU A 149 7.43 -3.28 12.99
CA LEU A 149 6.44 -2.39 13.60
C LEU A 149 7.12 -1.14 14.19
N GLY A 150 8.18 -0.66 13.52
CA GLY A 150 8.95 0.50 13.90
C GLY A 150 8.31 1.84 13.48
N LEU A 151 9.08 2.92 13.58
CA LEU A 151 8.59 4.29 13.31
C LEU A 151 8.14 4.49 11.86
N LEU A 152 8.74 3.81 10.88
CA LEU A 152 8.27 3.83 9.50
C LEU A 152 6.86 3.26 9.39
N THR A 153 6.62 2.05 9.89
CA THR A 153 5.28 1.47 9.88
C THR A 153 4.25 2.29 10.68
N ILE A 154 4.67 2.93 11.78
CA ILE A 154 3.81 3.84 12.54
C ILE A 154 3.44 5.07 11.69
N ASN A 155 4.38 5.65 10.93
CA ASN A 155 4.12 6.74 9.99
C ASN A 155 3.12 6.31 8.91
N ALA A 156 3.33 5.15 8.28
CA ALA A 156 2.39 4.60 7.29
C ALA A 156 0.97 4.47 7.85
N LEU A 157 0.80 3.87 9.03
CA LEU A 157 -0.51 3.67 9.65
C LEU A 157 -1.15 4.97 10.15
N THR A 158 -0.34 5.93 10.59
CA THR A 158 -0.82 7.26 11.01
C THR A 158 -1.35 8.06 9.82
N ALA A 159 -0.72 7.90 8.65
CA ALA A 159 -1.08 8.56 7.40
C ALA A 159 -2.24 7.87 6.64
N SER A 160 -2.55 6.61 6.97
CA SER A 160 -3.50 5.81 6.19
C SER A 160 -4.94 5.91 6.67
N ASN A 161 -5.90 5.75 5.72
CA ASN A 161 -7.30 5.52 6.09
C ASN A 161 -7.49 4.08 6.60
N SER A 162 -6.78 3.12 5.98
CA SER A 162 -6.96 1.70 6.26
C SER A 162 -5.68 0.89 6.07
N LEU A 163 -5.70 -0.34 6.60
CA LEU A 163 -4.60 -1.29 6.45
C LEU A 163 -5.07 -2.57 5.76
N LEU A 164 -4.30 -3.03 4.78
CA LEU A 164 -4.43 -4.32 4.12
C LEU A 164 -3.37 -5.27 4.70
N VAL A 165 -3.79 -6.45 5.16
CA VAL A 165 -2.92 -7.39 5.85
C VAL A 165 -2.75 -8.67 5.00
N PRO A 166 -1.63 -8.81 4.26
CA PRO A 166 -1.30 -10.07 3.61
C PRO A 166 -0.84 -11.11 4.65
N ILE A 167 -1.43 -12.30 4.59
CA ILE A 167 -1.10 -13.42 5.48
C ILE A 167 -0.78 -14.65 4.63
N GLN A 168 0.40 -15.22 4.81
CA GLN A 168 0.81 -16.42 4.11
C GLN A 168 0.12 -17.66 4.70
N CYS A 169 -0.37 -18.58 3.84
CA CYS A 169 -1.03 -19.84 4.26
C CYS A 169 -0.03 -20.89 4.75
N GLU A 170 0.70 -20.59 5.83
CA GLU A 170 1.70 -21.48 6.48
C GLU A 170 1.48 -21.53 7.98
N TYR A 171 2.08 -22.52 8.65
CA TYR A 171 1.83 -22.89 10.06
C TYR A 171 1.88 -21.70 11.04
N TYR A 172 2.82 -20.79 10.89
CA TYR A 172 2.94 -19.59 11.74
C TYR A 172 2.20 -18.37 11.18
N ALA A 173 1.06 -18.58 10.51
CA ALA A 173 0.32 -17.51 9.83
C ALA A 173 -0.17 -16.41 10.77
N LEU A 174 -0.62 -16.78 11.97
CA LEU A 174 -1.12 -15.85 13.00
C LEU A 174 -0.05 -15.38 13.98
N GLU A 175 1.18 -15.93 13.89
CA GLU A 175 2.30 -15.44 14.68
C GLU A 175 2.59 -13.96 14.29
N GLY A 176 2.71 -13.10 15.29
CA GLY A 176 2.89 -11.67 15.09
C GLY A 176 1.63 -10.86 14.74
N VAL A 177 0.52 -11.54 14.33
CA VAL A 177 -0.75 -10.83 14.09
C VAL A 177 -1.26 -10.16 15.37
N GLY A 178 -1.11 -10.79 16.52
CA GLY A 178 -1.46 -10.21 17.81
C GLY A 178 -0.70 -8.91 18.09
N GLN A 179 0.61 -8.90 17.82
CA GLN A 179 1.44 -7.69 18.00
C GLN A 179 1.03 -6.58 17.01
N LEU A 180 0.78 -6.94 15.74
CA LEU A 180 0.26 -5.99 14.76
C LEU A 180 -1.06 -5.36 15.23
N MET A 181 -2.02 -6.17 15.70
CA MET A 181 -3.31 -5.66 16.18
C MET A 181 -3.18 -4.79 17.43
N ASN A 182 -2.25 -5.11 18.34
CA ASN A 182 -1.95 -4.26 19.47
C ASN A 182 -1.40 -2.90 19.03
N THR A 183 -0.45 -2.88 18.08
CA THR A 183 0.10 -1.65 17.50
C THR A 183 -1.00 -0.83 16.80
N VAL A 184 -1.85 -1.47 16.00
CA VAL A 184 -3.00 -0.82 15.33
C VAL A 184 -3.94 -0.17 16.38
N ASN A 185 -4.24 -0.87 17.46
CA ASN A 185 -5.10 -0.35 18.53
C ASN A 185 -4.48 0.87 19.24
N LEU A 186 -3.17 0.86 19.47
CA LEU A 186 -2.46 2.02 20.04
C LEU A 186 -2.49 3.22 19.11
N ILE A 187 -2.23 3.01 17.81
CA ILE A 187 -2.31 4.05 16.78
C ILE A 187 -3.74 4.61 16.69
N LYS A 188 -4.76 3.77 16.68
CA LYS A 188 -6.17 4.22 16.70
C LYS A 188 -6.50 5.06 17.91
N LYS A 189 -5.95 4.74 19.08
CA LYS A 189 -6.22 5.47 20.30
C LYS A 189 -5.52 6.84 20.36
N GLN A 190 -4.32 6.95 19.79
CA GLN A 190 -3.44 8.10 20.03
C GLN A 190 -3.20 8.97 18.80
N LEU A 191 -3.13 8.39 17.59
CA LEU A 191 -2.62 9.04 16.39
C LEU A 191 -3.64 9.12 15.25
N ASN A 192 -4.44 8.05 15.04
CA ASN A 192 -5.36 7.95 13.91
C ASN A 192 -6.64 7.18 14.30
N LYS A 193 -7.64 7.90 14.79
CA LYS A 193 -8.90 7.32 15.32
C LYS A 193 -9.71 6.57 14.26
N ASP A 194 -9.60 7.01 13.01
CA ASP A 194 -10.41 6.53 11.89
C ASP A 194 -9.77 5.34 11.15
N LEU A 195 -8.55 4.95 11.55
CA LEU A 195 -7.86 3.82 10.96
C LEU A 195 -8.70 2.53 11.08
N TYR A 196 -8.95 1.84 9.97
CA TYR A 196 -9.68 0.58 9.96
C TYR A 196 -8.96 -0.52 9.17
N ILE A 197 -9.36 -1.77 9.38
CA ILE A 197 -8.85 -2.88 8.58
C ILE A 197 -9.57 -2.89 7.24
N GLU A 198 -8.86 -2.59 6.15
CA GLU A 198 -9.36 -2.71 4.78
C GLU A 198 -9.75 -4.15 4.46
N GLY A 199 -8.89 -5.05 4.85
CA GLY A 199 -9.11 -6.47 4.73
C GLY A 199 -7.83 -7.28 4.94
N VAL A 200 -8.02 -8.59 5.01
CA VAL A 200 -6.95 -9.58 5.08
C VAL A 200 -6.94 -10.37 3.79
N VAL A 201 -5.77 -10.47 3.15
CA VAL A 201 -5.57 -11.28 1.96
C VAL A 201 -4.68 -12.48 2.26
N LEU A 202 -5.20 -13.67 2.00
CA LEU A 202 -4.45 -14.92 2.12
C LEU A 202 -3.56 -15.09 0.88
N THR A 203 -2.27 -15.33 1.11
CA THR A 203 -1.25 -15.41 0.08
C THR A 203 -0.55 -16.77 0.06
N MET A 204 0.12 -17.06 -1.06
CA MET A 204 0.96 -18.26 -1.26
C MET A 204 0.22 -19.57 -0.93
N ASN A 205 -1.08 -19.60 -1.16
CA ASN A 205 -1.89 -20.79 -0.91
C ASN A 205 -1.47 -21.94 -1.81
N ASP A 206 -1.22 -23.10 -1.20
CA ASP A 206 -1.12 -24.40 -1.88
C ASP A 206 -2.36 -25.24 -1.55
N ALA A 207 -3.34 -25.23 -2.45
CA ALA A 207 -4.61 -25.93 -2.26
C ALA A 207 -4.49 -27.47 -2.13
N ARG A 208 -3.30 -28.04 -2.37
CA ARG A 208 -3.05 -29.48 -2.24
C ARG A 208 -2.78 -29.91 -0.80
N THR A 209 -2.53 -28.95 0.10
CA THR A 209 -2.13 -29.24 1.48
C THR A 209 -3.29 -29.01 2.45
N ASN A 210 -3.46 -29.94 3.40
CA ASN A 210 -4.42 -29.77 4.50
C ASN A 210 -4.05 -28.58 5.40
N LEU A 211 -2.75 -28.33 5.56
CA LEU A 211 -2.24 -27.21 6.34
C LEU A 211 -2.78 -25.87 5.85
N SER A 212 -2.74 -25.61 4.54
CA SER A 212 -3.29 -24.37 3.99
C SER A 212 -4.78 -24.19 4.31
N ASN A 213 -5.56 -25.25 4.27
CA ASN A 213 -6.99 -25.21 4.61
C ASN A 213 -7.22 -24.92 6.11
N GLN A 214 -6.41 -25.49 7.01
CA GLN A 214 -6.47 -25.20 8.43
C GLN A 214 -6.16 -23.74 8.71
N VAL A 215 -5.07 -23.21 8.15
CA VAL A 215 -4.67 -21.81 8.28
C VAL A 215 -5.76 -20.85 7.74
N ILE A 216 -6.35 -21.17 6.60
CA ILE A 216 -7.47 -20.39 6.04
C ILE A 216 -8.63 -20.29 7.04
N ASN A 217 -8.99 -21.41 7.67
CA ASN A 217 -10.09 -21.45 8.64
C ASN A 217 -9.74 -20.67 9.92
N GLU A 218 -8.53 -20.80 10.43
CA GLU A 218 -8.05 -20.04 11.60
C GLU A 218 -8.07 -18.53 11.34
N VAL A 219 -7.53 -18.07 10.20
CA VAL A 219 -7.54 -16.66 9.82
C VAL A 219 -8.97 -16.16 9.65
N LYS A 220 -9.87 -16.93 9.04
CA LYS A 220 -11.30 -16.56 8.91
C LYS A 220 -12.00 -16.50 10.26
N THR A 221 -11.69 -17.37 11.19
CA THR A 221 -12.23 -17.35 12.55
C THR A 221 -11.79 -16.09 13.30
N PHE A 222 -10.52 -15.71 13.17
CA PHE A 222 -9.95 -14.54 13.83
C PHE A 222 -10.44 -13.20 13.24
N PHE A 223 -10.38 -13.06 11.90
CA PHE A 223 -10.70 -11.80 11.21
C PHE A 223 -12.14 -11.71 10.68
N LYS A 224 -12.89 -12.80 10.73
CA LYS A 224 -14.30 -12.90 10.30
C LYS A 224 -14.52 -12.31 8.89
N ASP A 225 -15.42 -11.33 8.79
CA ASP A 225 -15.79 -10.68 7.51
C ASP A 225 -14.71 -9.79 6.90
N ASN A 226 -13.59 -9.59 7.60
CA ASN A 226 -12.47 -8.82 7.06
C ASN A 226 -11.59 -9.64 6.11
N VAL A 227 -11.78 -10.96 5.97
CA VAL A 227 -10.99 -11.78 5.06
C VAL A 227 -11.58 -11.72 3.64
N TYR A 228 -10.77 -11.31 2.67
CA TYR A 228 -11.17 -11.30 1.26
C TYR A 228 -11.48 -12.70 0.76
N LYS A 229 -12.46 -12.80 -0.15
CA LYS A 229 -12.81 -14.09 -0.79
C LYS A 229 -11.72 -14.60 -1.69
N THR A 230 -11.00 -13.67 -2.33
CA THR A 230 -9.88 -14.01 -3.22
C THR A 230 -8.66 -14.41 -2.39
N ILE A 231 -8.13 -15.59 -2.70
CA ILE A 231 -6.89 -16.13 -2.13
C ILE A 231 -5.83 -16.15 -3.23
N ILE A 232 -4.64 -15.60 -2.95
CA ILE A 232 -3.52 -15.57 -3.88
C ILE A 232 -2.76 -16.90 -3.81
N PRO A 233 -2.69 -17.67 -4.90
CA PRO A 233 -1.98 -18.95 -4.90
C PRO A 233 -0.46 -18.74 -4.93
N ARG A 234 0.30 -19.74 -4.50
CA ARG A 234 1.72 -19.84 -4.81
C ARG A 234 1.88 -19.91 -6.34
N ASN A 235 2.65 -18.99 -6.92
CA ASN A 235 2.77 -18.86 -8.38
C ASN A 235 4.17 -18.33 -8.73
N VAL A 236 4.94 -19.14 -9.48
CA VAL A 236 6.31 -18.82 -9.90
C VAL A 236 6.36 -17.49 -10.68
N LYS A 237 5.36 -17.22 -11.52
CA LYS A 237 5.31 -15.96 -12.29
C LYS A 237 5.22 -14.71 -11.42
N LEU A 238 4.62 -14.80 -10.22
CA LEU A 238 4.62 -13.71 -9.23
C LEU A 238 6.00 -13.46 -8.63
N SER A 239 6.83 -14.51 -8.50
CA SER A 239 8.20 -14.40 -8.00
C SER A 239 9.19 -13.94 -9.08
N GLU A 240 8.93 -14.27 -10.35
CA GLU A 240 9.76 -13.86 -11.48
C GLU A 240 9.54 -12.39 -11.87
N ALA A 241 8.29 -11.92 -11.88
CA ALA A 241 7.89 -10.60 -12.37
C ALA A 241 8.75 -9.43 -11.82
N PRO A 242 9.07 -9.36 -10.51
CA PRO A 242 9.91 -8.30 -9.96
C PRO A 242 11.32 -8.24 -10.54
N SER A 243 11.93 -9.37 -10.95
CA SER A 243 13.26 -9.39 -11.56
C SER A 243 13.29 -8.76 -12.96
N PHE A 244 12.12 -8.56 -13.56
CA PHE A 244 11.94 -7.83 -14.83
C PHE A 244 11.43 -6.40 -14.62
N GLY A 245 11.31 -5.93 -13.36
CA GLY A 245 10.76 -4.61 -13.06
C GLY A 245 9.29 -4.45 -13.49
N MET A 246 8.51 -5.54 -13.48
CA MET A 246 7.14 -5.55 -13.99
C MET A 246 6.15 -6.16 -12.99
N PRO A 247 4.96 -5.57 -12.81
CA PRO A 247 3.88 -6.24 -12.10
C PRO A 247 3.35 -7.42 -12.91
N ILE A 248 2.69 -8.37 -12.24
CA ILE A 248 2.17 -9.59 -12.89
C ILE A 248 1.18 -9.30 -14.02
N SER A 249 0.44 -8.20 -13.92
CA SER A 249 -0.55 -7.76 -14.92
C SER A 249 0.09 -7.39 -16.28
N VAL A 250 1.39 -7.07 -16.29
CA VAL A 250 2.22 -6.79 -17.47
C VAL A 250 3.06 -8.01 -17.85
N TYR A 251 3.78 -8.58 -16.88
CA TYR A 251 4.70 -9.69 -17.10
C TYR A 251 4.00 -10.96 -17.59
N ALA A 252 2.90 -11.36 -16.95
CA ALA A 252 2.16 -12.57 -17.30
C ALA A 252 0.63 -12.36 -17.11
N PRO A 253 -0.02 -11.56 -17.98
CA PRO A 253 -1.40 -11.12 -17.80
C PRO A 253 -2.44 -12.24 -17.78
N LYS A 254 -2.13 -13.38 -18.43
CA LYS A 254 -3.01 -14.56 -18.48
C LYS A 254 -2.77 -15.55 -17.32
N SER A 255 -1.78 -15.29 -16.45
CA SER A 255 -1.45 -16.17 -15.33
C SER A 255 -2.57 -16.24 -14.27
N LYS A 256 -2.56 -17.29 -13.46
CA LYS A 256 -3.46 -17.42 -12.31
C LYS A 256 -3.23 -16.28 -11.31
N GLY A 257 -1.97 -15.90 -11.07
CA GLY A 257 -1.60 -14.78 -10.21
C GLY A 257 -2.21 -13.45 -10.66
N ALA A 258 -2.10 -13.11 -11.96
CA ALA A 258 -2.70 -11.89 -12.52
C ALA A 258 -4.21 -11.85 -12.32
N ARG A 259 -4.91 -12.95 -12.63
CA ARG A 259 -6.38 -13.04 -12.44
C ARG A 259 -6.79 -12.93 -10.96
N CYS A 260 -6.00 -13.47 -10.04
CA CYS A 260 -6.29 -13.36 -8.62
C CYS A 260 -6.10 -11.92 -8.13
N TYR A 261 -5.01 -11.22 -8.49
CA TYR A 261 -4.84 -9.82 -8.12
C TYR A 261 -5.90 -8.90 -8.76
N GLU A 262 -6.36 -9.19 -9.97
CA GLU A 262 -7.49 -8.48 -10.57
C GLU A 262 -8.79 -8.66 -9.76
N LYS A 263 -9.10 -9.89 -9.32
CA LYS A 263 -10.25 -10.17 -8.46
C LYS A 263 -10.14 -9.47 -7.11
N LEU A 264 -8.98 -9.58 -6.45
CA LEU A 264 -8.71 -8.92 -5.18
C LEU A 264 -8.91 -7.40 -5.29
N THR A 265 -8.34 -6.78 -6.33
CA THR A 265 -8.49 -5.34 -6.55
C THR A 265 -9.94 -4.95 -6.76
N ASN A 266 -10.74 -5.78 -7.45
CA ASN A 266 -12.17 -5.54 -7.59
C ASN A 266 -12.92 -5.64 -6.25
N GLU A 267 -12.51 -6.52 -5.34
CA GLU A 267 -13.06 -6.58 -3.98
C GLU A 267 -12.69 -5.32 -3.19
N ILE A 268 -11.43 -4.85 -3.26
CA ILE A 268 -10.97 -3.61 -2.62
C ILE A 268 -11.76 -2.40 -3.13
N MET A 269 -11.98 -2.29 -4.44
CA MET A 269 -12.75 -1.19 -5.04
C MET A 269 -14.23 -1.18 -4.64
N LYS A 270 -14.80 -2.35 -4.36
CA LYS A 270 -16.20 -2.49 -3.90
C LYS A 270 -16.35 -2.29 -2.39
N ASN A 271 -15.23 -2.34 -1.65
CA ASN A 271 -15.27 -2.15 -0.21
C ASN A 271 -15.50 -0.68 0.12
N THR A 272 -16.77 -0.35 0.42
CA THR A 272 -17.22 1.00 0.77
C THR A 272 -17.23 1.24 2.28
N ARG A 273 -16.52 0.42 3.05
CA ARG A 273 -16.42 0.63 4.49
C ARG A 273 -15.84 2.01 4.75
N LYS A 274 -16.62 2.85 5.39
CA LYS A 274 -16.27 4.18 5.86
C LYS A 274 -15.84 4.09 7.32
#